data_ba267d3037a645ec1411bd122ae48603
#
_entry.id   ba267d3037a645ec1411bd122ae48603
#
_cell.length_a   1.000
_cell.length_b   1.000
_cell.length_c   1.000
_cell.angle_alpha   90.00
_cell.angle_beta   90.00
_cell.angle_gamma   90.00
#
_symmetry.space_group_name_H-M   'P 1'
#
loop_
_entity.id
_entity.type
_entity.pdbx_description
1 polymer ?
#
loop_
_entity_poly.entity_id
_entity_poly.type
_entity_poly.pdbx_seq_one_letter_code
_entity_poly.pdbx_strand_id
1 'polypeptide(L)'
;MPPKSVKCSMLVAMPFITEDFLLNSRTAKRLYHTYAEDQPILDYHCHLSPKDIAENRQFRDLAGIWLEGDHYKWRAMRANGIGERYATGDATPYERFLAWAGTVPHTLRNPLYHWTHLELQRYFGIDELLDERSAPRVWERANALLATPELSAHGILRRFRVTHLCTTDDPADDLAWHRSIQASGLETRVVPAFRPDKALNVQLPEVFNPWVERLAAVSNSHIGSLQDFTDALRRRHDEFHALGARLSDHGLDRCYADFCSEPAAAVIFDRARNGQPAGPAEHAQFASYMMLFFGQLDAEKGWTKQLHLGAYRGANTRRLREVGADSGFDSIGDWPQVAALGAYLDRLEMENALPKTIVYNVNPIDDYAFATMIGNFQDGKIAGKIQFGSGWWFLDQKEGMEWQINALSNTGLLSRFVGMITDSRSFMSYPRHEYFRRVLCNLIGGDIESGLIPDSDELVGPMIGNICYRNAKEYLGLT
;
A
#
# COMPACT_ATOMS: atom_id res chain seq x y z
N MET A 1 53.84 25.59 36.79
CA MET A 1 52.61 25.87 36.07
C MET A 1 51.74 24.63 36.10
N PRO A 2 50.52 24.65 36.61
CA PRO A 2 49.64 23.48 36.59
C PRO A 2 49.11 23.28 35.15
N PRO A 3 48.81 22.03 34.75
CA PRO A 3 48.28 21.75 33.41
C PRO A 3 46.85 22.28 33.28
N LYS A 4 46.60 23.01 32.18
CA LYS A 4 45.24 23.48 31.82
C LYS A 4 44.32 22.27 31.60
N SER A 5 43.26 22.18 32.41
CA SER A 5 42.21 21.23 32.21
C SER A 5 41.54 21.48 30.83
N VAL A 6 41.67 20.55 29.92
CA VAL A 6 40.89 20.52 28.69
C VAL A 6 39.45 20.17 29.11
N LYS A 7 38.57 21.16 29.10
CA LYS A 7 37.12 20.92 29.17
C LYS A 7 36.73 20.10 27.93
N CYS A 8 36.53 18.83 28.11
CA CYS A 8 35.86 18.01 27.13
C CYS A 8 34.41 18.52 27.04
N SER A 9 34.12 19.38 26.06
CA SER A 9 32.75 19.70 25.72
C SER A 9 32.13 18.39 25.19
N MET A 10 31.17 17.80 25.92
CA MET A 10 30.33 16.76 25.39
C MET A 10 29.67 17.34 24.13
N LEU A 11 30.13 16.93 22.97
CA LEU A 11 29.40 17.09 21.73
C LEU A 11 28.10 16.31 21.91
N VAL A 12 27.00 17.02 22.12
CA VAL A 12 25.67 16.41 22.06
C VAL A 12 25.57 15.87 20.63
N ALA A 13 25.59 14.57 20.50
CA ALA A 13 25.44 13.94 19.19
C ALA A 13 24.11 14.40 18.58
N MET A 14 24.17 14.95 17.37
CA MET A 14 22.98 15.35 16.64
C MET A 14 22.09 14.10 16.45
N PRO A 15 20.76 14.21 16.63
CA PRO A 15 19.86 13.09 16.39
C PRO A 15 19.96 12.63 14.93
N PHE A 16 19.78 11.33 14.70
CA PHE A 16 19.82 10.78 13.35
C PHE A 16 18.65 11.32 12.49
N ILE A 17 17.44 11.34 13.05
CA ILE A 17 16.28 11.93 12.41
C ILE A 17 16.21 13.41 12.80
N THR A 18 16.70 14.26 11.91
CA THR A 18 16.61 15.72 12.06
C THR A 18 15.39 16.29 11.36
N GLU A 19 15.08 17.57 11.59
CA GLU A 19 14.04 18.27 10.82
C GLU A 19 14.29 18.21 9.31
N ASP A 20 15.57 18.20 8.91
CA ASP A 20 16.01 18.15 7.52
C ASP A 20 16.38 16.74 7.03
N PHE A 21 15.97 15.69 7.74
CA PHE A 21 16.23 14.31 7.32
C PHE A 21 15.87 14.08 5.85
N LEU A 22 16.77 13.50 5.04
CA LEU A 22 16.68 13.29 3.59
C LEU A 22 16.64 14.57 2.71
N LEU A 23 16.71 15.77 3.27
CA LEU A 23 16.68 17.02 2.53
C LEU A 23 18.10 17.57 2.37
N ASN A 24 18.70 17.34 1.21
CA ASN A 24 20.13 17.56 0.99
C ASN A 24 20.49 19.00 0.52
N SER A 25 19.49 19.81 0.15
CA SER A 25 19.71 21.14 -0.39
C SER A 25 18.86 22.20 0.32
N ARG A 26 19.24 23.47 0.22
CA ARG A 26 18.45 24.58 0.76
C ARG A 26 17.06 24.64 0.12
N THR A 27 17.00 24.41 -1.18
CA THR A 27 15.76 24.41 -1.93
C THR A 27 14.86 23.24 -1.53
N ALA A 28 15.41 22.03 -1.37
CA ALA A 28 14.64 20.87 -0.89
C ALA A 28 14.00 21.13 0.48
N LYS A 29 14.74 21.73 1.42
CA LYS A 29 14.23 22.12 2.74
C LYS A 29 13.09 23.13 2.64
N ARG A 30 13.27 24.20 1.85
CA ARG A 30 12.23 25.21 1.61
C ARG A 30 10.97 24.57 1.04
N LEU A 31 11.10 23.74 0.01
CA LEU A 31 9.97 23.09 -0.62
C LEU A 31 9.20 22.17 0.35
N TYR A 32 9.93 21.39 1.14
CA TYR A 32 9.31 20.48 2.09
C TYR A 32 8.58 21.26 3.19
N HIS A 33 9.26 22.14 3.90
CA HIS A 33 8.67 22.84 5.05
C HIS A 33 7.57 23.84 4.67
N THR A 34 7.57 24.35 3.42
CA THR A 34 6.55 25.30 2.98
C THR A 34 5.33 24.64 2.35
N TYR A 35 5.52 23.56 1.58
CA TYR A 35 4.45 23.03 0.71
C TYR A 35 4.05 21.58 0.98
N ALA A 36 4.91 20.76 1.58
CA ALA A 36 4.69 19.33 1.75
C ALA A 36 4.37 18.91 3.20
N GLU A 37 5.09 19.44 4.18
CA GLU A 37 5.06 18.98 5.57
C GLU A 37 3.66 19.03 6.16
N ASP A 38 2.96 20.14 5.95
CA ASP A 38 1.65 20.40 6.52
C ASP A 38 0.47 19.81 5.73
N GLN A 39 0.71 19.13 4.62
CA GLN A 39 -0.37 18.49 3.90
C GLN A 39 -0.98 17.36 4.73
N PRO A 40 -2.32 17.24 4.78
CA PRO A 40 -2.95 16.09 5.44
C PRO A 40 -2.65 14.80 4.70
N ILE A 41 -3.02 13.66 5.30
CA ILE A 41 -2.84 12.35 4.68
C ILE A 41 -4.18 11.87 4.11
N LEU A 42 -4.13 11.42 2.85
CA LEU A 42 -5.14 10.61 2.22
C LEU A 42 -4.46 9.30 1.84
N ASP A 43 -4.73 8.23 2.58
CA ASP A 43 -4.16 6.90 2.34
C ASP A 43 -5.20 6.04 1.62
N TYR A 44 -5.15 6.06 0.29
CA TYR A 44 -6.17 5.44 -0.53
C TYR A 44 -5.93 3.95 -0.81
N HIS A 45 -4.90 3.36 -0.20
CA HIS A 45 -4.68 1.92 -0.17
C HIS A 45 -3.87 1.51 1.05
N CYS A 46 -4.49 0.74 1.93
CA CYS A 46 -3.85 0.11 3.08
C CYS A 46 -4.53 -1.21 3.44
N HIS A 47 -3.91 -1.97 4.35
CA HIS A 47 -4.42 -3.21 4.92
C HIS A 47 -4.73 -3.11 6.42
N LEU A 48 -5.03 -1.90 6.91
CA LEU A 48 -5.42 -1.72 8.30
C LEU A 48 -6.74 -2.44 8.58
N SER A 49 -6.83 -3.04 9.76
CA SER A 49 -8.03 -3.75 10.21
C SER A 49 -9.20 -2.79 10.44
N PRO A 50 -10.32 -2.89 9.70
CA PRO A 50 -11.52 -2.09 9.97
C PRO A 50 -12.05 -2.33 11.39
N LYS A 51 -11.87 -3.54 11.95
CA LYS A 51 -12.23 -3.86 13.33
C LYS A 51 -11.44 -3.00 14.32
N ASP A 52 -10.12 -2.91 14.16
CA ASP A 52 -9.27 -2.13 15.07
C ASP A 52 -9.63 -0.64 15.05
N ILE A 53 -10.06 -0.13 13.89
CA ILE A 53 -10.55 1.24 13.76
C ILE A 53 -11.91 1.37 14.45
N ALA A 54 -12.87 0.47 14.18
CA ALA A 54 -14.22 0.51 14.75
C ALA A 54 -14.22 0.45 16.28
N GLU A 55 -13.35 -0.40 16.84
CA GLU A 55 -13.19 -0.60 18.28
C GLU A 55 -12.26 0.45 18.93
N ASN A 56 -11.69 1.37 18.14
CA ASN A 56 -10.66 2.31 18.60
C ASN A 56 -9.55 1.61 19.40
N ARG A 57 -8.96 0.56 18.78
CA ARG A 57 -7.99 -0.32 19.46
C ARG A 57 -6.93 0.48 20.20
N GLN A 58 -6.75 0.17 21.50
CA GLN A 58 -5.58 0.57 22.27
C GLN A 58 -4.52 -0.51 22.11
N PHE A 59 -3.34 -0.13 21.65
CA PHE A 59 -2.25 -1.08 21.43
C PHE A 59 -1.58 -1.42 22.74
N ARG A 60 -1.41 -2.72 23.00
CA ARG A 60 -0.91 -3.22 24.25
C ARG A 60 0.57 -2.91 24.49
N ASP A 61 1.37 -3.06 23.44
CA ASP A 61 2.81 -2.90 23.48
C ASP A 61 3.40 -2.63 22.10
N LEU A 62 4.69 -2.23 22.07
CA LEU A 62 5.41 -1.88 20.87
C LEU A 62 5.57 -3.06 19.89
N ALA A 63 5.70 -4.30 20.39
CA ALA A 63 5.79 -5.46 19.49
C ALA A 63 4.46 -5.70 18.76
N GLY A 64 3.33 -5.55 19.46
CA GLY A 64 2.00 -5.70 18.87
C GLY A 64 1.72 -4.69 17.76
N ILE A 65 1.98 -3.40 17.98
CA ILE A 65 1.72 -2.39 16.95
C ILE A 65 2.75 -2.42 15.82
N TRP A 66 3.96 -2.91 16.06
CA TRP A 66 5.10 -2.76 15.16
C TRP A 66 5.48 -4.02 14.38
N LEU A 67 5.32 -5.20 15.00
CA LEU A 67 5.77 -6.47 14.43
C LEU A 67 4.61 -7.38 13.99
N GLU A 68 3.39 -7.10 14.44
CA GLU A 68 2.23 -7.89 14.04
C GLU A 68 1.94 -7.66 12.56
N GLY A 69 2.01 -8.71 11.74
CA GLY A 69 1.76 -8.64 10.31
C GLY A 69 2.85 -7.98 9.46
N ASP A 70 3.98 -7.58 10.04
CA ASP A 70 5.05 -6.90 9.28
C ASP A 70 6.05 -7.89 8.67
N HIS A 71 5.74 -8.34 7.47
CA HIS A 71 6.58 -9.27 6.73
C HIS A 71 7.95 -8.68 6.28
N TYR A 72 8.13 -7.36 6.25
CA TYR A 72 9.43 -6.71 6.00
C TYR A 72 10.39 -6.95 7.16
N LYS A 73 9.94 -6.68 8.39
CA LYS A 73 10.74 -6.86 9.60
C LYS A 73 11.06 -8.34 9.83
N TRP A 74 10.09 -9.23 9.64
CA TRP A 74 10.31 -10.68 9.76
C TRP A 74 11.35 -11.19 8.77
N ARG A 75 11.33 -10.68 7.52
CA ARG A 75 12.33 -11.03 6.50
C ARG A 75 13.74 -10.58 6.92
N ALA A 76 13.87 -9.36 7.44
CA ALA A 76 15.14 -8.83 7.94
C ALA A 76 15.66 -9.62 9.15
N MET A 77 14.79 -9.94 10.11
CA MET A 77 15.13 -10.77 11.28
C MET A 77 15.67 -12.14 10.87
N ARG A 78 15.01 -12.82 9.93
CA ARG A 78 15.50 -14.12 9.41
C ARG A 78 16.83 -13.98 8.68
N ALA A 79 17.00 -12.92 7.90
CA ALA A 79 18.29 -12.65 7.23
C ALA A 79 19.43 -12.42 8.24
N ASN A 80 19.09 -11.89 9.43
CA ASN A 80 20.02 -11.71 10.56
C ASN A 80 20.18 -12.98 11.43
N GLY A 81 19.66 -14.14 11.00
CA GLY A 81 19.79 -15.40 11.73
C GLY A 81 18.82 -15.58 12.90
N ILE A 82 17.83 -14.71 13.05
CA ILE A 82 16.81 -14.83 14.09
C ILE A 82 15.84 -15.96 13.75
N GLY A 83 15.65 -16.88 14.72
CA GLY A 83 14.77 -18.04 14.56
C GLY A 83 13.28 -17.66 14.47
N GLU A 84 12.50 -18.53 13.80
CA GLU A 84 11.08 -18.31 13.50
C GLU A 84 10.22 -18.03 14.75
N ARG A 85 10.60 -18.61 15.90
CA ARG A 85 9.95 -18.35 17.18
C ARG A 85 9.78 -16.85 17.48
N TYR A 86 10.76 -16.03 17.09
CA TYR A 86 10.77 -14.59 17.35
C TYR A 86 10.13 -13.77 16.21
N ALA A 87 10.04 -14.31 15.00
CA ALA A 87 9.41 -13.64 13.86
C ALA A 87 7.89 -13.83 13.88
N THR A 88 7.40 -15.04 13.61
CA THR A 88 5.98 -15.37 13.52
C THR A 88 5.50 -16.38 14.60
N GLY A 89 6.42 -16.91 15.43
CA GLY A 89 6.12 -17.92 16.42
C GLY A 89 5.66 -17.37 17.77
N ASP A 90 5.88 -18.14 18.84
CA ASP A 90 5.29 -18.00 20.15
C ASP A 90 6.16 -17.26 21.20
N ALA A 91 7.23 -16.59 20.77
CA ALA A 91 8.01 -15.74 21.68
C ALA A 91 7.15 -14.62 22.28
N THR A 92 7.42 -14.26 23.52
CA THR A 92 6.72 -13.16 24.19
C THR A 92 6.91 -11.84 23.40
N PRO A 93 5.98 -10.87 23.53
CA PRO A 93 6.12 -9.57 22.87
C PRO A 93 7.48 -8.89 23.12
N TYR A 94 7.97 -8.95 24.35
CA TYR A 94 9.25 -8.36 24.69
C TYR A 94 10.44 -9.10 24.06
N GLU A 95 10.44 -10.43 24.04
CA GLU A 95 11.48 -11.22 23.35
C GLU A 95 11.49 -10.92 21.85
N ARG A 96 10.31 -10.80 21.20
CA ARG A 96 10.19 -10.42 19.79
C ARG A 96 10.73 -9.02 19.52
N PHE A 97 10.42 -8.07 20.40
CA PHE A 97 10.95 -6.71 20.31
C PHE A 97 12.47 -6.67 20.48
N LEU A 98 13.04 -7.42 21.45
CA LEU A 98 14.50 -7.51 21.62
C LEU A 98 15.19 -8.10 20.39
N ALA A 99 14.61 -9.14 19.79
CA ALA A 99 15.13 -9.73 18.56
C ALA A 99 15.10 -8.75 17.39
N TRP A 100 14.06 -7.92 17.28
CA TRP A 100 14.02 -6.82 16.32
C TRP A 100 15.06 -5.74 16.63
N ALA A 101 15.15 -5.27 17.87
CA ALA A 101 16.12 -4.27 18.30
C ALA A 101 17.57 -4.69 18.00
N GLY A 102 17.91 -5.97 18.25
CA GLY A 102 19.20 -6.53 17.87
C GLY A 102 19.41 -6.65 16.35
N THR A 103 18.33 -6.67 15.56
CA THR A 103 18.39 -6.71 14.10
C THR A 103 18.59 -5.32 13.49
N VAL A 104 18.06 -4.26 14.10
CA VAL A 104 18.06 -2.89 13.55
C VAL A 104 19.45 -2.39 13.16
N PRO A 105 20.53 -2.56 13.95
CA PRO A 105 21.87 -2.12 13.54
C PRO A 105 22.37 -2.77 12.23
N HIS A 106 21.87 -3.97 11.90
CA HIS A 106 22.22 -4.68 10.68
C HIS A 106 21.40 -4.24 9.47
N THR A 107 20.41 -3.35 9.65
CA THR A 107 19.58 -2.82 8.57
C THR A 107 20.12 -1.51 7.97
N LEU A 108 21.39 -1.12 8.25
CA LEU A 108 22.02 0.04 7.60
C LEU A 108 21.92 -0.07 6.07
N ARG A 109 21.52 1.02 5.39
CA ARG A 109 21.14 1.12 3.97
C ARG A 109 19.83 0.40 3.58
N ASN A 110 19.24 -0.41 4.45
CA ASN A 110 17.87 -0.89 4.23
C ASN A 110 16.88 0.18 4.70
N PRO A 111 15.74 0.39 4.02
CA PRO A 111 14.73 1.37 4.44
C PRO A 111 14.20 1.16 5.86
N LEU A 112 14.24 -0.08 6.37
CA LEU A 112 13.83 -0.38 7.75
C LEU A 112 14.64 0.40 8.80
N TYR A 113 15.91 0.76 8.52
CA TYR A 113 16.68 1.60 9.43
C TYR A 113 16.09 3.00 9.53
N HIS A 114 15.75 3.60 8.38
CA HIS A 114 15.11 4.92 8.31
C HIS A 114 13.72 4.90 8.95
N TRP A 115 12.88 3.95 8.56
CA TRP A 115 11.50 3.86 9.04
C TRP A 115 11.44 3.60 10.54
N THR A 116 12.26 2.68 11.07
CA THR A 116 12.35 2.39 12.50
C THR A 116 12.59 3.66 13.32
N HIS A 117 13.61 4.44 12.95
CA HIS A 117 13.97 5.64 13.72
C HIS A 117 13.01 6.81 13.47
N LEU A 118 12.47 6.94 12.24
CA LEU A 118 11.43 7.92 11.94
C LEU A 118 10.15 7.64 12.73
N GLU A 119 9.73 6.38 12.80
CA GLU A 119 8.59 5.94 13.59
C GLU A 119 8.82 6.19 15.10
N LEU A 120 9.98 5.81 15.65
CA LEU A 120 10.32 6.08 17.05
C LEU A 120 10.26 7.57 17.38
N GLN A 121 10.79 8.41 16.52
CA GLN A 121 10.80 9.85 16.73
C GLN A 121 9.40 10.45 16.59
N ARG A 122 8.63 10.10 15.55
CA ARG A 122 7.33 10.72 15.26
C ARG A 122 6.23 10.28 16.22
N TYR A 123 6.24 9.03 16.68
CA TYR A 123 5.23 8.53 17.61
C TYR A 123 5.61 8.77 19.08
N PHE A 124 6.88 8.64 19.42
CA PHE A 124 7.31 8.57 20.82
C PHE A 124 8.30 9.67 21.22
N GLY A 125 8.75 10.50 20.30
CA GLY A 125 9.80 11.50 20.56
C GLY A 125 11.11 10.86 20.99
N ILE A 126 11.43 9.65 20.48
CA ILE A 126 12.65 8.91 20.81
C ILE A 126 13.66 9.13 19.69
N ASP A 127 14.76 9.82 20.02
CA ASP A 127 15.87 10.09 19.10
C ASP A 127 17.03 9.10 19.28
N GLU A 128 16.98 8.28 20.31
CA GLU A 128 18.00 7.27 20.59
C GLU A 128 17.98 6.19 19.51
N LEU A 129 19.15 5.82 18.98
CA LEU A 129 19.26 4.71 18.03
C LEU A 129 18.87 3.40 18.71
N LEU A 130 18.06 2.60 18.02
CA LEU A 130 17.59 1.31 18.52
C LEU A 130 18.64 0.23 18.31
N ASP A 131 19.09 -0.34 19.42
CA ASP A 131 19.96 -1.51 19.50
C ASP A 131 19.61 -2.33 20.76
N GLU A 132 20.36 -3.40 21.04
CA GLU A 132 20.17 -4.22 22.23
C GLU A 132 20.33 -3.45 23.56
N ARG A 133 21.15 -2.40 23.58
CA ARG A 133 21.45 -1.60 24.78
C ARG A 133 20.36 -0.57 25.06
N SER A 134 19.82 0.03 24.02
CA SER A 134 18.74 1.02 24.12
C SER A 134 17.36 0.35 24.27
N ALA A 135 17.21 -0.88 23.79
CA ALA A 135 15.94 -1.59 23.73
C ALA A 135 15.12 -1.56 25.03
N PRO A 136 15.67 -1.84 26.23
CA PRO A 136 14.86 -1.78 27.46
C PRO A 136 14.23 -0.41 27.71
N ARG A 137 14.99 0.66 27.51
CA ARG A 137 14.51 2.05 27.71
C ARG A 137 13.48 2.46 26.65
N VAL A 138 13.73 2.08 25.38
CA VAL A 138 12.80 2.33 24.28
C VAL A 138 11.48 1.60 24.52
N TRP A 139 11.54 0.33 24.93
CA TRP A 139 10.36 -0.47 25.28
C TRP A 139 9.52 0.18 26.37
N GLU A 140 10.13 0.52 27.48
CA GLU A 140 9.45 1.14 28.62
C GLU A 140 8.79 2.47 28.24
N ARG A 141 9.55 3.35 27.59
CA ARG A 141 9.09 4.67 27.19
C ARG A 141 7.99 4.62 26.14
N ALA A 142 8.14 3.79 25.11
CA ALA A 142 7.15 3.66 24.05
C ALA A 142 5.85 3.04 24.57
N ASN A 143 5.93 2.02 25.42
CA ASN A 143 4.73 1.38 25.98
C ASN A 143 3.98 2.29 26.96
N ALA A 144 4.68 3.14 27.70
CA ALA A 144 4.03 4.15 28.54
C ALA A 144 3.18 5.13 27.69
N LEU A 145 3.67 5.51 26.52
CA LEU A 145 2.94 6.37 25.57
C LEU A 145 1.82 5.61 24.84
N LEU A 146 2.05 4.35 24.46
CA LEU A 146 1.02 3.50 23.85
C LEU A 146 -0.18 3.27 24.76
N ALA A 147 -0.01 3.37 26.07
CA ALA A 147 -1.11 3.26 27.03
C ALA A 147 -2.03 4.50 27.07
N THR A 148 -1.66 5.58 26.35
CA THR A 148 -2.43 6.83 26.34
C THR A 148 -3.44 6.86 25.17
N PRO A 149 -4.56 7.58 25.30
CA PRO A 149 -5.57 7.69 24.24
C PRO A 149 -5.04 8.31 22.92
N GLU A 150 -3.97 9.10 23.02
CA GLU A 150 -3.33 9.76 21.88
C GLU A 150 -2.69 8.77 20.89
N LEU A 151 -2.38 7.55 21.36
CA LEU A 151 -1.85 6.46 20.55
C LEU A 151 -2.81 5.26 20.44
N SER A 152 -4.12 5.47 20.67
CA SER A 152 -5.16 4.58 20.18
C SER A 152 -5.29 4.68 18.66
N ALA A 153 -6.01 3.76 18.01
CA ALA A 153 -6.25 3.80 16.57
C ALA A 153 -6.77 5.17 16.11
N HIS A 154 -7.81 5.72 16.76
CA HIS A 154 -8.34 7.07 16.45
C HIS A 154 -7.37 8.20 16.80
N GLY A 155 -6.64 8.07 17.92
CA GLY A 155 -5.63 9.04 18.33
C GLY A 155 -4.52 9.18 17.29
N ILE A 156 -4.04 8.06 16.74
CA ILE A 156 -3.04 8.01 15.67
C ILE A 156 -3.58 8.68 14.40
N LEU A 157 -4.79 8.33 13.96
CA LEU A 157 -5.40 8.93 12.77
C LEU A 157 -5.48 10.47 12.88
N ARG A 158 -5.91 10.99 14.04
CA ARG A 158 -5.94 12.44 14.30
C ARG A 158 -4.55 13.07 14.31
N ARG A 159 -3.59 12.43 15.02
CA ARG A 159 -2.22 12.94 15.14
C ARG A 159 -1.55 13.13 13.79
N PHE A 160 -1.74 12.19 12.86
CA PHE A 160 -1.20 12.25 11.51
C PHE A 160 -2.10 12.97 10.51
N ARG A 161 -3.21 13.55 10.97
CA ARG A 161 -4.17 14.28 10.13
C ARG A 161 -4.63 13.44 8.93
N VAL A 162 -4.95 12.16 9.19
CA VAL A 162 -5.48 11.26 8.17
C VAL A 162 -6.94 11.65 7.90
N THR A 163 -7.21 12.19 6.73
CA THR A 163 -8.56 12.65 6.34
C THR A 163 -9.38 11.52 5.73
N HIS A 164 -8.73 10.68 4.93
CA HIS A 164 -9.36 9.55 4.25
C HIS A 164 -8.47 8.33 4.36
N LEU A 165 -9.09 7.18 4.51
CA LEU A 165 -8.46 5.88 4.61
C LEU A 165 -9.28 4.86 3.81
N CYS A 166 -8.64 4.18 2.85
CA CYS A 166 -9.26 3.09 2.12
C CYS A 166 -8.61 1.78 2.54
N THR A 167 -9.40 0.93 3.19
CA THR A 167 -9.00 -0.43 3.56
C THR A 167 -9.12 -1.37 2.37
N THR A 168 -8.58 -2.57 2.47
CA THR A 168 -8.65 -3.59 1.41
C THR A 168 -9.58 -4.69 1.86
N ASP A 169 -10.73 -4.84 1.18
CA ASP A 169 -11.84 -5.67 1.67
C ASP A 169 -12.33 -6.67 0.62
N ASP A 170 -12.63 -7.88 1.08
CA ASP A 170 -13.14 -8.96 0.25
C ASP A 170 -14.64 -8.76 -0.04
N PRO A 171 -15.14 -8.98 -1.26
CA PRO A 171 -16.58 -8.96 -1.55
C PRO A 171 -17.44 -9.86 -0.65
N ALA A 172 -16.85 -10.93 -0.13
CA ALA A 172 -17.51 -11.85 0.80
C ALA A 172 -17.48 -11.41 2.27
N ASP A 173 -16.94 -10.23 2.59
CA ASP A 173 -16.99 -9.65 3.94
C ASP A 173 -18.34 -8.96 4.19
N ASP A 174 -18.83 -9.01 5.42
CA ASP A 174 -20.13 -8.46 5.77
C ASP A 174 -20.15 -6.93 5.90
N LEU A 175 -18.97 -6.28 5.92
CA LEU A 175 -18.78 -4.83 6.08
C LEU A 175 -19.37 -4.24 7.37
N ALA A 176 -19.61 -5.05 8.39
CA ALA A 176 -20.19 -4.62 9.66
C ALA A 176 -19.33 -3.55 10.35
N TRP A 177 -18.01 -3.71 10.28
CA TRP A 177 -17.07 -2.75 10.87
C TRP A 177 -17.09 -1.39 10.17
N HIS A 178 -17.20 -1.36 8.85
CA HIS A 178 -17.32 -0.10 8.09
C HIS A 178 -18.62 0.64 8.45
N ARG A 179 -19.75 -0.08 8.60
CA ARG A 179 -20.99 0.51 9.09
C ARG A 179 -20.84 1.07 10.51
N SER A 180 -20.16 0.34 11.39
CA SER A 180 -19.87 0.80 12.76
C SER A 180 -18.99 2.06 12.77
N ILE A 181 -17.92 2.11 11.96
CA ILE A 181 -17.05 3.28 11.82
C ILE A 181 -17.86 4.49 11.32
N GLN A 182 -18.67 4.29 10.28
CA GLN A 182 -19.51 5.37 9.73
C GLN A 182 -20.48 5.95 10.76
N ALA A 183 -20.99 5.10 11.65
CA ALA A 183 -21.89 5.51 12.75
C ALA A 183 -21.16 6.14 13.95
N SER A 184 -19.83 5.97 14.08
CA SER A 184 -19.07 6.41 15.25
C SER A 184 -18.79 7.91 15.31
N GLY A 185 -18.95 8.64 14.19
CA GLY A 185 -18.61 10.05 14.09
C GLY A 185 -17.09 10.32 14.02
N LEU A 186 -16.26 9.31 13.67
CA LEU A 186 -14.84 9.50 13.43
C LEU A 186 -14.63 10.54 12.31
N GLU A 187 -13.75 11.52 12.54
CA GLU A 187 -13.44 12.57 11.56
C GLU A 187 -12.75 12.01 10.30
N THR A 188 -11.88 11.01 10.47
CA THR A 188 -11.28 10.29 9.34
C THR A 188 -12.35 9.50 8.61
N ARG A 189 -12.52 9.77 7.33
CA ARG A 189 -13.42 9.00 6.48
C ARG A 189 -12.77 7.67 6.11
N VAL A 190 -13.30 6.58 6.64
CA VAL A 190 -12.84 5.21 6.36
C VAL A 190 -13.84 4.55 5.42
N VAL A 191 -13.36 4.09 4.25
CA VAL A 191 -14.19 3.44 3.24
C VAL A 191 -13.55 2.13 2.80
N PRO A 192 -14.37 1.10 2.44
CA PRO A 192 -13.82 -0.14 1.89
C PRO A 192 -13.32 0.06 0.46
N ALA A 193 -12.27 -0.68 0.07
CA ALA A 193 -11.89 -0.88 -1.32
C ALA A 193 -12.22 -2.31 -1.73
N PHE A 194 -12.84 -2.47 -2.90
CA PHE A 194 -13.35 -3.75 -3.41
C PHE A 194 -12.20 -4.59 -3.99
N ARG A 195 -11.81 -5.68 -3.31
CA ARG A 195 -10.74 -6.58 -3.77
C ARG A 195 -11.25 -8.00 -4.04
N PRO A 196 -11.70 -8.28 -5.27
CA PRO A 196 -12.35 -9.54 -5.62
C PRO A 196 -11.39 -10.63 -6.11
N ASP A 197 -10.11 -10.60 -5.78
CA ASP A 197 -9.10 -11.53 -6.33
C ASP A 197 -9.43 -13.00 -6.10
N LYS A 198 -10.14 -13.35 -5.00
CA LYS A 198 -10.58 -14.72 -4.74
C LYS A 198 -11.62 -15.23 -5.74
N ALA A 199 -12.30 -14.31 -6.43
CA ALA A 199 -13.21 -14.66 -7.51
C ALA A 199 -12.50 -15.28 -8.73
N LEU A 200 -11.18 -15.14 -8.82
CA LEU A 200 -10.37 -15.68 -9.92
C LEU A 200 -9.91 -17.13 -9.69
N ASN A 201 -10.05 -17.67 -8.48
CA ASN A 201 -9.35 -18.88 -8.01
C ASN A 201 -9.97 -20.21 -8.48
N VAL A 202 -10.48 -20.28 -9.71
CA VAL A 202 -11.09 -21.50 -10.29
C VAL A 202 -10.11 -22.68 -10.42
N GLN A 203 -8.80 -22.45 -10.34
CA GLN A 203 -7.76 -23.47 -10.30
C GLN A 203 -7.60 -24.15 -8.93
N LEU A 204 -8.25 -23.61 -7.89
CA LEU A 204 -8.24 -24.11 -6.51
C LEU A 204 -9.67 -24.26 -5.97
N PRO A 205 -10.46 -25.24 -6.47
CA PRO A 205 -11.86 -25.41 -6.08
C PRO A 205 -12.08 -25.54 -4.57
N GLU A 206 -11.11 -26.09 -3.84
CA GLU A 206 -11.12 -26.23 -2.39
C GLU A 206 -11.05 -24.88 -1.64
N VAL A 207 -10.57 -23.83 -2.31
CA VAL A 207 -10.56 -22.45 -1.81
C VAL A 207 -11.72 -21.64 -2.41
N PHE A 208 -11.95 -21.81 -3.71
CA PHE A 208 -12.95 -21.07 -4.48
C PHE A 208 -14.38 -21.37 -4.00
N ASN A 209 -14.76 -22.65 -3.88
CA ASN A 209 -16.13 -23.03 -3.55
C ASN A 209 -16.57 -22.55 -2.16
N PRO A 210 -15.80 -22.72 -1.07
CA PRO A 210 -16.17 -22.14 0.23
C PRO A 210 -16.26 -20.62 0.19
N TRP A 211 -15.48 -19.95 -0.63
CA TRP A 211 -15.55 -18.50 -0.81
C TRP A 211 -16.84 -18.10 -1.55
N VAL A 212 -17.24 -18.82 -2.61
CA VAL A 212 -18.51 -18.59 -3.33
C VAL A 212 -19.72 -18.78 -2.39
N GLU A 213 -19.70 -19.78 -1.51
CA GLU A 213 -20.78 -19.95 -0.52
C GLU A 213 -20.87 -18.78 0.47
N ARG A 214 -19.74 -18.22 0.90
CA ARG A 214 -19.74 -16.99 1.72
C ARG A 214 -20.28 -15.79 0.95
N LEU A 215 -19.88 -15.63 -0.32
CA LEU A 215 -20.41 -14.58 -1.19
C LEU A 215 -21.93 -14.71 -1.35
N ALA A 216 -22.43 -15.93 -1.57
CA ALA A 216 -23.86 -16.22 -1.66
C ALA A 216 -24.60 -15.79 -0.38
N ALA A 217 -24.03 -16.12 0.78
CA ALA A 217 -24.61 -15.75 2.07
C ALA A 217 -24.69 -14.24 2.27
N VAL A 218 -23.59 -13.50 2.06
CA VAL A 218 -23.56 -12.04 2.29
C VAL A 218 -24.34 -11.25 1.23
N SER A 219 -24.47 -11.77 -0.01
CA SER A 219 -25.27 -11.17 -1.08
C SER A 219 -26.74 -11.60 -1.04
N ASN A 220 -27.11 -12.46 -0.09
CA ASN A 220 -28.45 -13.06 0.02
C ASN A 220 -28.93 -13.62 -1.34
N SER A 221 -28.10 -14.44 -1.99
CA SER A 221 -28.38 -14.99 -3.33
C SER A 221 -27.96 -16.45 -3.43
N HIS A 222 -28.63 -17.18 -4.34
CA HIS A 222 -28.17 -18.48 -4.77
C HIS A 222 -27.20 -18.32 -5.93
N ILE A 223 -26.06 -19.03 -5.92
CA ILE A 223 -25.05 -18.98 -6.96
C ILE A 223 -24.87 -20.36 -7.57
N GLY A 224 -25.68 -20.64 -8.58
CA GLY A 224 -25.68 -21.90 -9.32
C GLY A 224 -25.06 -21.82 -10.72
N SER A 225 -24.88 -20.62 -11.24
CA SER A 225 -24.30 -20.32 -12.58
C SER A 225 -23.33 -19.19 -12.56
N LEU A 226 -22.55 -19.00 -13.65
CA LEU A 226 -21.69 -17.83 -13.83
C LEU A 226 -22.50 -16.53 -13.77
N GLN A 227 -23.70 -16.49 -14.33
CA GLN A 227 -24.58 -15.32 -14.27
C GLN A 227 -24.97 -14.98 -12.83
N ASP A 228 -25.40 -15.96 -12.03
CA ASP A 228 -25.71 -15.73 -10.61
C ASP A 228 -24.48 -15.20 -9.86
N PHE A 229 -23.29 -15.70 -10.20
CA PHE A 229 -22.03 -15.31 -9.61
C PHE A 229 -21.69 -13.84 -9.91
N THR A 230 -21.79 -13.43 -11.17
CA THR A 230 -21.56 -12.04 -11.57
C THR A 230 -22.62 -11.10 -10.99
N ASP A 231 -23.88 -11.54 -10.91
CA ASP A 231 -24.96 -10.77 -10.28
C ASP A 231 -24.76 -10.59 -8.77
N ALA A 232 -24.25 -11.60 -8.08
CA ALA A 232 -23.88 -11.49 -6.66
C ALA A 232 -22.73 -10.49 -6.45
N LEU A 233 -21.69 -10.55 -7.29
CA LEU A 233 -20.56 -9.61 -7.25
C LEU A 233 -21.00 -8.18 -7.56
N ARG A 234 -21.89 -7.96 -8.52
CA ARG A 234 -22.48 -6.64 -8.82
C ARG A 234 -23.24 -6.09 -7.62
N ARG A 235 -24.06 -6.91 -6.96
CA ARG A 235 -24.76 -6.52 -5.72
C ARG A 235 -23.77 -6.11 -4.62
N ARG A 236 -22.71 -6.85 -4.44
CA ARG A 236 -21.67 -6.50 -3.46
C ARG A 236 -20.96 -5.19 -3.82
N HIS A 237 -20.64 -4.99 -5.10
CA HIS A 237 -20.06 -3.74 -5.58
C HIS A 237 -21.02 -2.53 -5.30
N ASP A 238 -22.32 -2.69 -5.47
CA ASP A 238 -23.32 -1.69 -5.11
C ASP A 238 -23.35 -1.39 -3.60
N GLU A 239 -23.22 -2.42 -2.76
CA GLU A 239 -23.15 -2.24 -1.29
C GLU A 239 -21.88 -1.52 -0.86
N PHE A 240 -20.73 -1.87 -1.45
CA PHE A 240 -19.48 -1.12 -1.22
C PHE A 240 -19.65 0.35 -1.63
N HIS A 241 -20.26 0.61 -2.79
CA HIS A 241 -20.54 1.96 -3.26
C HIS A 241 -21.42 2.75 -2.27
N ALA A 242 -22.46 2.12 -1.73
CA ALA A 242 -23.33 2.72 -0.73
C ALA A 242 -22.61 3.09 0.57
N LEU A 243 -21.56 2.33 0.94
CA LEU A 243 -20.68 2.63 2.08
C LEU A 243 -19.57 3.65 1.76
N GLY A 244 -19.59 4.21 0.55
CA GLY A 244 -18.66 5.28 0.16
C GLY A 244 -17.44 4.81 -0.61
N ALA A 245 -17.32 3.53 -0.94
CA ALA A 245 -16.24 3.03 -1.80
C ALA A 245 -16.23 3.73 -3.16
N ARG A 246 -15.03 4.05 -3.65
CA ARG A 246 -14.80 4.70 -4.96
C ARG A 246 -13.67 4.04 -5.72
N LEU A 247 -13.17 2.90 -5.22
CA LEU A 247 -12.07 2.19 -5.84
C LEU A 247 -12.17 0.68 -5.64
N SER A 248 -11.66 -0.02 -6.64
CA SER A 248 -11.31 -1.44 -6.56
C SER A 248 -9.80 -1.62 -6.50
N ASP A 249 -9.37 -2.79 -6.05
CA ASP A 249 -7.97 -3.15 -5.96
C ASP A 249 -7.75 -4.60 -6.37
N HIS A 250 -6.63 -4.88 -7.02
CA HIS A 250 -6.22 -6.21 -7.42
C HIS A 250 -4.72 -6.40 -7.16
N GLY A 251 -4.33 -7.53 -6.55
CA GLY A 251 -2.94 -7.92 -6.31
C GLY A 251 -2.60 -9.20 -7.08
N LEU A 252 -2.21 -9.03 -8.35
CA LEU A 252 -2.04 -10.11 -9.31
C LEU A 252 -0.55 -10.40 -9.55
N ASP A 253 -0.22 -11.66 -9.82
CA ASP A 253 1.11 -12.05 -10.30
C ASP A 253 1.39 -11.42 -11.67
N ARG A 254 0.38 -11.37 -12.54
CA ARG A 254 0.45 -10.78 -13.89
C ARG A 254 -0.89 -10.15 -14.28
N CYS A 255 -0.86 -9.29 -15.28
CA CYS A 255 -2.07 -8.85 -15.95
C CYS A 255 -2.64 -10.00 -16.80
N TYR A 256 -3.95 -10.24 -16.71
CA TYR A 256 -4.65 -11.28 -17.47
C TYR A 256 -5.30 -10.68 -18.72
N ALA A 257 -4.94 -11.18 -19.89
CA ALA A 257 -5.47 -10.75 -21.20
C ALA A 257 -5.68 -11.91 -22.18
N ASP A 258 -5.92 -13.11 -21.65
CA ASP A 258 -6.27 -14.33 -22.42
C ASP A 258 -7.78 -14.40 -22.58
N PHE A 259 -8.37 -13.49 -23.36
CA PHE A 259 -9.82 -13.30 -23.41
C PHE A 259 -10.57 -14.55 -23.93
N CYS A 260 -11.72 -14.83 -23.36
CA CYS A 260 -12.64 -15.86 -23.82
C CYS A 260 -14.07 -15.32 -23.87
N SER A 261 -14.97 -16.09 -24.50
CA SER A 261 -16.40 -15.77 -24.52
C SER A 261 -17.06 -16.14 -23.19
N GLU A 262 -18.20 -15.51 -22.88
CA GLU A 262 -19.00 -15.85 -21.69
C GLU A 262 -19.36 -17.33 -21.60
N PRO A 263 -19.82 -18.03 -22.69
CA PRO A 263 -20.06 -19.47 -22.60
C PRO A 263 -18.82 -20.29 -22.24
N ALA A 264 -17.62 -19.89 -22.71
CA ALA A 264 -16.38 -20.56 -22.34
C ALA A 264 -16.04 -20.33 -20.85
N ALA A 265 -16.19 -19.12 -20.36
CA ALA A 265 -16.02 -18.80 -18.95
C ALA A 265 -17.03 -19.56 -18.06
N ALA A 266 -18.30 -19.72 -18.51
CA ALA A 266 -19.32 -20.47 -17.79
C ALA A 266 -18.95 -21.95 -17.65
N VAL A 267 -18.42 -22.59 -18.69
CA VAL A 267 -17.93 -23.97 -18.63
C VAL A 267 -16.81 -24.13 -17.60
N ILE A 268 -15.87 -23.18 -17.55
CA ILE A 268 -14.77 -23.22 -16.57
C ILE A 268 -15.31 -23.04 -15.15
N PHE A 269 -16.22 -22.09 -14.94
CA PHE A 269 -16.90 -21.86 -13.67
C PHE A 269 -17.61 -23.12 -13.17
N ASP A 270 -18.47 -23.75 -14.03
CA ASP A 270 -19.26 -24.93 -13.68
C ASP A 270 -18.35 -26.11 -13.27
N ARG A 271 -17.26 -26.32 -13.98
CA ARG A 271 -16.26 -27.34 -13.63
C ARG A 271 -15.65 -27.10 -12.27
N ALA A 272 -15.21 -25.85 -11.99
CA ALA A 272 -14.66 -25.47 -10.69
C ALA A 272 -15.70 -25.65 -9.57
N ARG A 273 -16.97 -25.26 -9.80
CA ARG A 273 -18.06 -25.49 -8.86
C ARG A 273 -18.31 -26.98 -8.57
N ASN A 274 -18.05 -27.85 -9.53
CA ASN A 274 -18.10 -29.30 -9.39
C ASN A 274 -16.79 -29.92 -8.85
N GLY A 275 -15.88 -29.14 -8.32
CA GLY A 275 -14.62 -29.59 -7.69
C GLY A 275 -13.53 -29.98 -8.70
N GLN A 276 -13.66 -29.60 -9.97
CA GLN A 276 -12.67 -29.88 -11.01
C GLN A 276 -11.79 -28.62 -11.22
N PRO A 277 -10.48 -28.66 -10.88
CA PRO A 277 -9.62 -27.51 -11.01
C PRO A 277 -9.42 -27.09 -12.47
N ALA A 278 -9.43 -25.78 -12.74
CA ALA A 278 -9.07 -25.26 -14.03
C ALA A 278 -7.57 -25.43 -14.29
N GLY A 279 -7.22 -25.81 -15.53
CA GLY A 279 -5.83 -25.80 -15.98
C GLY A 279 -5.28 -24.36 -16.14
N PRO A 280 -3.95 -24.19 -16.30
CA PRO A 280 -3.35 -22.84 -16.37
C PRO A 280 -3.94 -21.93 -17.46
N ALA A 281 -4.24 -22.48 -18.66
CA ALA A 281 -4.85 -21.72 -19.74
C ALA A 281 -6.32 -21.36 -19.44
N GLU A 282 -7.10 -22.28 -18.88
CA GLU A 282 -8.49 -22.03 -18.47
C GLU A 282 -8.56 -21.01 -17.34
N HIS A 283 -7.65 -21.09 -16.37
CA HIS A 283 -7.53 -20.07 -15.32
C HIS A 283 -7.25 -18.69 -15.90
N ALA A 284 -6.28 -18.57 -16.80
CA ALA A 284 -5.95 -17.30 -17.44
C ALA A 284 -7.15 -16.73 -18.24
N GLN A 285 -7.89 -17.58 -18.95
CA GLN A 285 -9.12 -17.19 -19.67
C GLN A 285 -10.21 -16.71 -18.73
N PHE A 286 -10.49 -17.47 -17.66
CA PHE A 286 -11.50 -17.10 -16.69
C PHE A 286 -11.13 -15.82 -15.93
N ALA A 287 -9.87 -15.69 -15.50
CA ALA A 287 -9.37 -14.49 -14.86
C ALA A 287 -9.49 -13.27 -15.79
N SER A 288 -9.16 -13.40 -17.08
CA SER A 288 -9.32 -12.32 -18.05
C SER A 288 -10.79 -11.91 -18.23
N TYR A 289 -11.72 -12.86 -18.29
CA TYR A 289 -13.16 -12.60 -18.34
C TYR A 289 -13.63 -11.81 -17.10
N MET A 290 -13.26 -12.28 -15.91
CA MET A 290 -13.65 -11.62 -14.66
C MET A 290 -13.00 -10.24 -14.50
N MET A 291 -11.76 -10.06 -14.91
CA MET A 291 -11.09 -8.75 -14.87
C MET A 291 -11.76 -7.72 -15.77
N LEU A 292 -12.25 -8.13 -16.96
CA LEU A 292 -13.06 -7.24 -17.80
C LEU A 292 -14.38 -6.89 -17.12
N PHE A 293 -15.08 -7.88 -16.55
CA PHE A 293 -16.31 -7.65 -15.78
C PHE A 293 -16.09 -6.64 -14.64
N PHE A 294 -15.02 -6.78 -13.86
CA PHE A 294 -14.69 -5.80 -12.80
C PHE A 294 -14.32 -4.42 -13.35
N GLY A 295 -13.66 -4.35 -14.51
CA GLY A 295 -13.39 -3.08 -15.20
C GLY A 295 -14.67 -2.36 -15.59
N GLN A 296 -15.64 -3.09 -16.14
CA GLN A 296 -16.97 -2.57 -16.50
C GLN A 296 -17.75 -2.07 -15.28
N LEU A 297 -17.74 -2.82 -14.16
CA LEU A 297 -18.39 -2.39 -12.91
C LEU A 297 -17.82 -1.06 -12.39
N ASP A 298 -16.49 -0.94 -12.41
CA ASP A 298 -15.82 0.28 -11.96
C ASP A 298 -16.16 1.47 -12.87
N ALA A 299 -16.16 1.26 -14.20
CA ALA A 299 -16.53 2.29 -15.17
C ALA A 299 -17.99 2.76 -14.99
N GLU A 300 -18.94 1.85 -14.80
CA GLU A 300 -20.36 2.14 -14.57
C GLU A 300 -20.59 3.07 -13.36
N LYS A 301 -19.75 2.93 -12.32
CA LYS A 301 -19.83 3.72 -11.08
C LYS A 301 -18.88 4.92 -11.05
N GLY A 302 -18.04 5.10 -12.08
CA GLY A 302 -16.99 6.12 -12.10
C GLY A 302 -15.89 5.89 -11.06
N TRP A 303 -15.67 4.63 -10.66
CA TRP A 303 -14.63 4.26 -9.69
C TRP A 303 -13.24 4.32 -10.30
N THR A 304 -12.25 4.21 -9.43
CA THR A 304 -10.86 4.04 -9.80
C THR A 304 -10.44 2.58 -9.59
N LYS A 305 -9.86 1.96 -10.59
CA LYS A 305 -9.28 0.63 -10.50
C LYS A 305 -7.81 0.73 -10.11
N GLN A 306 -7.36 -0.07 -9.15
CA GLN A 306 -5.96 -0.24 -8.79
C GLN A 306 -5.48 -1.63 -9.24
N LEU A 307 -4.35 -1.67 -9.96
CA LEU A 307 -3.74 -2.92 -10.43
C LEU A 307 -2.32 -3.03 -9.87
N HIS A 308 -2.14 -3.87 -8.85
CA HIS A 308 -0.85 -4.24 -8.29
C HIS A 308 -0.35 -5.49 -9.02
N LEU A 309 0.70 -5.37 -9.82
CA LEU A 309 1.15 -6.40 -10.76
C LEU A 309 2.59 -6.85 -10.48
N GLY A 310 2.82 -8.17 -10.61
CA GLY A 310 4.17 -8.71 -10.72
C GLY A 310 4.74 -9.36 -9.46
N ALA A 311 3.98 -9.52 -8.37
CA ALA A 311 4.49 -10.17 -7.17
C ALA A 311 4.62 -11.70 -7.35
N TYR A 312 5.81 -12.25 -7.10
CA TYR A 312 6.04 -13.70 -7.01
C TYR A 312 5.82 -14.17 -5.57
N ARG A 313 4.61 -14.65 -5.32
CA ARG A 313 4.19 -15.07 -3.98
C ARG A 313 4.58 -16.50 -3.67
N GLY A 314 4.91 -16.75 -2.40
CA GLY A 314 5.16 -18.10 -1.89
C GLY A 314 6.35 -18.82 -2.55
N ALA A 315 7.40 -18.10 -2.95
CA ALA A 315 8.59 -18.68 -3.61
C ALA A 315 9.22 -19.83 -2.83
N ASN A 316 9.10 -19.86 -1.51
CA ASN A 316 9.53 -20.96 -0.65
C ASN A 316 8.33 -21.81 -0.23
N THR A 317 8.02 -22.85 -1.00
CA THR A 317 6.87 -23.74 -0.77
C THR A 317 6.85 -24.38 0.63
N ARG A 318 8.03 -24.76 1.18
CA ARG A 318 8.10 -25.33 2.52
C ARG A 318 7.66 -24.31 3.57
N ARG A 319 8.18 -23.09 3.47
CA ARG A 319 7.81 -22.00 4.40
C ARG A 319 6.36 -21.56 4.24
N LEU A 320 5.87 -21.52 3.01
CA LEU A 320 4.44 -21.24 2.77
C LEU A 320 3.52 -22.22 3.52
N ARG A 321 3.89 -23.50 3.56
CA ARG A 321 3.13 -24.53 4.30
C ARG A 321 3.29 -24.43 5.82
N GLU A 322 4.46 -24.01 6.31
CA GLU A 322 4.76 -23.91 7.74
C GLU A 322 4.18 -22.66 8.40
N VAL A 323 4.26 -21.51 7.72
CA VAL A 323 3.96 -20.20 8.33
C VAL A 323 2.91 -19.36 7.56
N GLY A 324 2.40 -19.89 6.43
CA GLY A 324 1.35 -19.24 5.64
C GLY A 324 1.85 -18.18 4.66
N ALA A 325 0.90 -17.61 3.93
CA ALA A 325 1.13 -16.52 2.99
C ALA A 325 1.47 -15.21 3.71
N ASP A 326 1.98 -14.24 2.96
CA ASP A 326 2.32 -12.89 3.46
C ASP A 326 3.26 -12.88 4.68
N SER A 327 4.11 -13.89 4.78
CA SER A 327 5.03 -14.07 5.92
C SER A 327 6.50 -13.73 5.59
N GLY A 328 6.75 -13.07 4.43
CA GLY A 328 8.07 -12.58 4.02
C GLY A 328 8.85 -13.54 3.11
N PHE A 329 8.17 -14.48 2.45
CA PHE A 329 8.77 -15.43 1.50
C PHE A 329 8.34 -15.17 0.04
N ASP A 330 8.04 -13.92 -0.27
CA ASP A 330 7.67 -13.44 -1.58
C ASP A 330 8.82 -12.67 -2.23
N SER A 331 8.78 -12.52 -3.54
CA SER A 331 9.81 -11.84 -4.34
C SER A 331 9.20 -10.99 -5.46
N ILE A 332 10.03 -10.19 -6.09
CA ILE A 332 9.75 -9.59 -7.40
C ILE A 332 9.62 -10.72 -8.42
N GLY A 333 8.54 -10.72 -9.19
CA GLY A 333 8.34 -11.60 -10.32
C GLY A 333 8.98 -11.05 -11.60
N ASP A 334 9.32 -11.95 -12.50
CA ASP A 334 9.91 -11.61 -13.80
C ASP A 334 9.07 -12.22 -14.93
N TRP A 335 7.82 -11.76 -15.02
CA TRP A 335 6.91 -12.17 -16.07
C TRP A 335 6.64 -11.03 -17.05
N PRO A 336 6.37 -11.34 -18.35
CA PRO A 336 5.99 -10.32 -19.32
C PRO A 336 4.66 -9.66 -18.91
N GLN A 337 4.69 -8.38 -18.52
CA GLN A 337 3.51 -7.63 -18.07
C GLN A 337 2.94 -6.73 -19.15
N VAL A 338 3.81 -6.09 -19.95
CA VAL A 338 3.50 -4.90 -20.75
C VAL A 338 2.47 -5.18 -21.84
N ALA A 339 2.64 -6.27 -22.60
CA ALA A 339 1.72 -6.61 -23.68
C ALA A 339 0.32 -6.99 -23.15
N ALA A 340 0.26 -7.74 -22.05
CA ALA A 340 -1.00 -8.11 -21.44
C ALA A 340 -1.71 -6.90 -20.83
N LEU A 341 -0.99 -6.00 -20.17
CA LEU A 341 -1.56 -4.74 -19.65
C LEU A 341 -2.14 -3.89 -20.78
N GLY A 342 -1.39 -3.70 -21.89
CA GLY A 342 -1.87 -2.99 -23.06
C GLY A 342 -3.15 -3.60 -23.64
N ALA A 343 -3.18 -4.92 -23.83
CA ALA A 343 -4.34 -5.63 -24.35
C ALA A 343 -5.57 -5.53 -23.41
N TYR A 344 -5.36 -5.58 -22.10
CA TYR A 344 -6.44 -5.42 -21.11
C TYR A 344 -7.05 -4.01 -21.15
N LEU A 345 -6.21 -2.97 -21.14
CA LEU A 345 -6.67 -1.58 -21.19
C LEU A 345 -7.37 -1.28 -22.54
N ASP A 346 -6.80 -1.74 -23.65
CA ASP A 346 -7.36 -1.59 -24.99
C ASP A 346 -8.74 -2.25 -25.10
N ARG A 347 -8.90 -3.44 -24.55
CA ARG A 347 -10.19 -4.13 -24.57
C ARG A 347 -11.28 -3.34 -23.85
N LEU A 348 -10.99 -2.77 -22.69
CA LEU A 348 -11.95 -1.92 -21.96
C LEU A 348 -12.18 -0.59 -22.69
N GLU A 349 -11.16 0.01 -23.29
CA GLU A 349 -11.30 1.25 -24.08
C GLU A 349 -12.18 1.04 -25.30
N MET A 350 -11.99 -0.06 -26.05
CA MET A 350 -12.83 -0.43 -27.19
C MET A 350 -14.32 -0.58 -26.83
N GLU A 351 -14.61 -0.98 -25.60
CA GLU A 351 -15.97 -1.11 -25.07
C GLU A 351 -16.47 0.20 -24.42
N ASN A 352 -15.69 1.28 -24.45
CA ASN A 352 -15.94 2.54 -23.73
C ASN A 352 -16.20 2.33 -22.23
N ALA A 353 -15.51 1.35 -21.65
CA ALA A 353 -15.63 0.88 -20.26
C ALA A 353 -14.29 0.93 -19.52
N LEU A 354 -13.30 1.68 -20.00
CA LEU A 354 -12.03 1.86 -19.29
C LEU A 354 -12.22 2.86 -18.15
N PRO A 355 -12.16 2.42 -16.88
CA PRO A 355 -12.26 3.31 -15.73
C PRO A 355 -10.97 4.13 -15.53
N LYS A 356 -10.99 5.10 -14.65
CA LYS A 356 -9.76 5.65 -14.06
C LYS A 356 -8.95 4.47 -13.51
N THR A 357 -7.66 4.39 -13.84
CA THR A 357 -6.84 3.23 -13.46
C THR A 357 -5.49 3.68 -12.95
N ILE A 358 -5.06 3.11 -11.82
CA ILE A 358 -3.71 3.25 -11.27
C ILE A 358 -3.02 1.89 -11.42
N VAL A 359 -1.89 1.87 -12.11
CA VAL A 359 -1.09 0.66 -12.29
C VAL A 359 0.18 0.75 -11.43
N TYR A 360 0.47 -0.33 -10.71
CA TYR A 360 1.68 -0.48 -9.91
C TYR A 360 2.45 -1.70 -10.40
N ASN A 361 3.76 -1.60 -10.43
CA ASN A 361 4.65 -2.74 -10.67
C ASN A 361 5.57 -2.96 -9.47
N VAL A 362 6.05 -4.20 -9.27
CA VAL A 362 7.10 -4.49 -8.29
C VAL A 362 8.48 -4.63 -8.94
N ASN A 363 8.55 -4.81 -10.27
CA ASN A 363 9.81 -4.99 -10.98
C ASN A 363 10.25 -3.68 -11.62
N PRO A 364 11.30 -3.00 -11.12
CA PRO A 364 11.72 -1.68 -11.61
C PRO A 364 12.19 -1.70 -13.08
N ILE A 365 12.47 -2.88 -13.64
CA ILE A 365 12.81 -2.99 -15.07
C ILE A 365 11.66 -2.56 -15.97
N ASP A 366 10.42 -2.64 -15.49
CA ASP A 366 9.21 -2.29 -16.22
C ASP A 366 8.77 -0.83 -16.01
N ASP A 367 9.43 -0.03 -15.17
CA ASP A 367 9.01 1.33 -14.81
C ASP A 367 8.73 2.20 -16.04
N TYR A 368 9.68 2.27 -16.99
CA TYR A 368 9.51 3.05 -18.21
C TYR A 368 8.45 2.46 -19.15
N ALA A 369 8.32 1.13 -19.17
CA ALA A 369 7.30 0.48 -20.00
C ALA A 369 5.89 0.78 -19.45
N PHE A 370 5.69 0.76 -18.15
CA PHE A 370 4.44 1.16 -17.51
C PHE A 370 4.18 2.65 -17.64
N ALA A 371 5.18 3.49 -17.39
CA ALA A 371 5.06 4.94 -17.52
C ALA A 371 4.72 5.41 -18.96
N THR A 372 5.22 4.72 -20.00
CA THR A 372 4.84 4.99 -21.37
C THR A 372 3.47 4.40 -21.73
N MET A 373 3.11 3.22 -21.20
CA MET A 373 1.84 2.56 -21.45
C MET A 373 0.65 3.43 -21.02
N ILE A 374 0.72 4.07 -19.87
CA ILE A 374 -0.36 4.94 -19.38
C ILE A 374 -0.66 6.11 -20.33
N GLY A 375 0.33 6.57 -21.08
CA GLY A 375 0.17 7.66 -22.06
C GLY A 375 -0.75 7.30 -23.22
N ASN A 376 -0.87 6.01 -23.56
CA ASN A 376 -1.69 5.54 -24.68
C ASN A 376 -3.20 5.63 -24.42
N PHE A 377 -3.61 5.73 -23.15
CA PHE A 377 -5.01 5.66 -22.73
C PHE A 377 -5.50 6.91 -21.99
N GLN A 378 -4.84 8.05 -22.20
CA GLN A 378 -5.33 9.36 -21.75
C GLN A 378 -6.42 9.86 -22.70
N ASP A 379 -7.61 10.19 -22.21
CA ASP A 379 -8.78 10.52 -23.03
C ASP A 379 -9.04 12.02 -23.21
N GLY A 380 -8.22 12.87 -22.59
CA GLY A 380 -8.37 14.32 -22.62
C GLY A 380 -9.58 14.88 -21.85
N LYS A 381 -10.37 14.04 -21.18
CA LYS A 381 -11.53 14.44 -20.37
C LYS A 381 -11.18 14.45 -18.88
N ILE A 382 -10.40 13.46 -18.43
CA ILE A 382 -9.94 13.31 -17.06
C ILE A 382 -8.43 13.50 -17.03
N ALA A 383 -7.96 14.52 -16.31
CA ALA A 383 -6.54 14.78 -16.18
C ALA A 383 -5.84 13.60 -15.46
N GLY A 384 -4.90 12.95 -16.16
CA GLY A 384 -4.21 11.77 -15.63
C GLY A 384 -5.16 10.58 -15.43
N LYS A 385 -6.08 10.32 -16.36
CA LYS A 385 -7.05 9.20 -16.30
C LYS A 385 -6.39 7.87 -15.94
N ILE A 386 -5.26 7.58 -16.55
CA ILE A 386 -4.44 6.41 -16.22
C ILE A 386 -3.17 6.89 -15.52
N GLN A 387 -2.87 6.34 -14.36
CA GLN A 387 -1.76 6.72 -13.49
C GLN A 387 -0.72 5.60 -13.44
N PHE A 388 0.55 5.96 -13.38
CA PHE A 388 1.59 5.09 -12.87
C PHE A 388 1.74 5.37 -11.37
N GLY A 389 1.36 4.41 -10.54
CA GLY A 389 1.27 4.54 -9.08
C GLY A 389 2.63 4.72 -8.41
N SER A 390 2.63 5.02 -7.13
CA SER A 390 3.85 5.17 -6.33
C SER A 390 4.68 3.88 -6.30
N GLY A 391 5.96 4.00 -5.99
CA GLY A 391 6.79 2.83 -5.68
C GLY A 391 6.05 1.95 -4.67
N TRP A 392 5.72 0.73 -5.11
CA TRP A 392 4.98 -0.26 -4.34
C TRP A 392 5.97 -1.28 -3.75
N TRP A 393 5.51 -2.24 -3.03
CA TRP A 393 6.27 -3.31 -2.34
C TRP A 393 7.67 -3.57 -2.93
N PHE A 394 8.71 -3.56 -2.11
CA PHE A 394 10.15 -3.51 -2.46
C PHE A 394 10.64 -2.20 -3.11
N LEU A 395 9.77 -1.41 -3.74
CA LEU A 395 10.08 -0.12 -4.36
C LEU A 395 9.57 1.07 -3.53
N ASP A 396 8.93 0.83 -2.39
CA ASP A 396 8.40 1.83 -1.45
C ASP A 396 9.50 2.49 -0.58
N GLN A 397 10.71 2.56 -1.08
CA GLN A 397 11.89 3.13 -0.46
C GLN A 397 12.52 4.21 -1.38
N LYS A 398 13.49 4.96 -0.84
CA LYS A 398 14.04 6.15 -1.50
C LYS A 398 14.38 5.94 -2.98
N GLU A 399 15.19 4.92 -3.29
CA GLU A 399 15.65 4.68 -4.67
C GLU A 399 14.49 4.25 -5.58
N GLY A 400 13.63 3.34 -5.11
CA GLY A 400 12.45 2.90 -5.86
C GLY A 400 11.44 4.02 -6.12
N MET A 401 11.23 4.91 -5.13
CA MET A 401 10.43 6.12 -5.32
C MET A 401 11.04 7.06 -6.36
N GLU A 402 12.36 7.28 -6.30
CA GLU A 402 13.07 8.11 -7.27
C GLU A 402 13.00 7.51 -8.69
N TRP A 403 13.15 6.20 -8.85
CA TRP A 403 13.01 5.53 -10.15
C TRP A 403 11.61 5.70 -10.73
N GLN A 404 10.58 5.46 -9.94
CA GLN A 404 9.18 5.62 -10.36
C GLN A 404 8.88 7.08 -10.73
N ILE A 405 9.27 8.06 -9.89
CA ILE A 405 9.06 9.49 -10.15
C ILE A 405 9.78 9.91 -11.44
N ASN A 406 11.02 9.46 -11.64
CA ASN A 406 11.80 9.76 -12.85
C ASN A 406 11.17 9.15 -14.11
N ALA A 407 10.74 7.88 -14.06
CA ALA A 407 10.07 7.25 -15.18
C ALA A 407 8.77 7.98 -15.55
N LEU A 408 7.96 8.32 -14.54
CA LEU A 408 6.72 9.08 -14.73
C LEU A 408 6.97 10.49 -15.27
N SER A 409 7.89 11.25 -14.69
CA SER A 409 8.15 12.64 -15.08
C SER A 409 8.76 12.77 -16.48
N ASN A 410 9.59 11.80 -16.89
CA ASN A 410 10.22 11.80 -18.22
C ASN A 410 9.24 11.43 -19.35
N THR A 411 8.14 10.75 -19.06
CA THR A 411 7.22 10.20 -20.08
C THR A 411 5.78 10.66 -19.92
N GLY A 412 5.45 11.29 -18.80
CA GLY A 412 4.11 11.77 -18.46
C GLY A 412 4.13 13.10 -17.73
N LEU A 413 3.12 13.36 -16.91
CA LEU A 413 2.96 14.61 -16.17
C LEU A 413 3.03 14.38 -14.66
N LEU A 414 4.20 14.58 -14.06
CA LEU A 414 4.39 14.47 -12.62
C LEU A 414 3.39 15.35 -11.83
N SER A 415 3.02 16.52 -12.34
CA SER A 415 2.06 17.42 -11.71
C SER A 415 0.65 16.81 -11.50
N ARG A 416 0.34 15.71 -12.20
CA ARG A 416 -0.94 14.98 -12.08
C ARG A 416 -0.84 13.70 -11.27
N PHE A 417 0.33 13.41 -10.74
CA PHE A 417 0.56 12.22 -9.93
C PHE A 417 -0.29 12.23 -8.64
N VAL A 418 -0.90 11.09 -8.34
CA VAL A 418 -1.80 10.92 -7.18
C VAL A 418 -1.07 10.63 -5.86
N GLY A 419 0.26 10.60 -5.88
CA GLY A 419 1.08 10.52 -4.68
C GLY A 419 1.17 9.14 -4.04
N MET A 420 1.46 9.12 -2.75
CA MET A 420 1.85 7.96 -1.93
C MET A 420 0.65 7.21 -1.36
N ILE A 421 0.82 5.92 -1.21
CA ILE A 421 0.00 5.00 -0.40
C ILE A 421 0.89 4.33 0.65
N THR A 422 0.34 3.89 1.78
CA THR A 422 1.15 3.13 2.75
C THR A 422 1.27 1.66 2.40
N ASP A 423 0.25 1.08 1.79
CA ASP A 423 0.12 -0.38 1.56
C ASP A 423 0.45 -1.19 2.84
N SER A 424 0.06 -0.69 3.99
CA SER A 424 0.54 -1.20 5.28
C SER A 424 -0.57 -1.80 6.13
N ARG A 425 -0.19 -2.81 6.93
CA ARG A 425 -1.01 -3.41 7.99
C ARG A 425 -0.80 -2.73 9.36
N SER A 426 0.13 -1.77 9.46
CA SER A 426 0.52 -1.16 10.74
C SER A 426 0.09 0.28 10.84
N PHE A 427 -0.54 0.65 11.98
CA PHE A 427 -0.81 2.03 12.35
C PHE A 427 0.47 2.88 12.55
N MET A 428 1.63 2.26 12.59
CA MET A 428 2.93 2.95 12.67
C MET A 428 3.44 3.47 11.32
N SER A 429 2.74 3.23 10.20
CA SER A 429 3.27 3.48 8.84
C SER A 429 3.01 4.88 8.28
N TYR A 430 2.27 5.75 8.97
CA TYR A 430 1.98 7.11 8.46
C TYR A 430 3.23 7.98 8.20
N PRO A 431 4.35 7.84 8.92
CA PRO A 431 5.60 8.52 8.56
C PRO A 431 6.15 8.17 7.17
N ARG A 432 5.64 7.11 6.50
CA ARG A 432 5.99 6.83 5.09
C ARG A 432 5.49 7.92 4.14
N HIS A 433 4.38 8.60 4.44
CA HIS A 433 3.95 9.78 3.70
C HIS A 433 4.95 10.93 3.85
N GLU A 434 5.46 11.16 5.06
CA GLU A 434 6.54 12.12 5.30
C GLU A 434 7.79 11.73 4.52
N TYR A 435 8.18 10.46 4.57
CA TYR A 435 9.34 9.93 3.86
C TYR A 435 9.25 10.19 2.34
N PHE A 436 8.11 9.86 1.74
CA PHE A 436 7.83 10.15 0.33
C PHE A 436 7.92 11.64 0.00
N ARG A 437 7.29 12.49 0.82
CA ARG A 437 7.29 13.94 0.63
C ARG A 437 8.71 14.53 0.67
N ARG A 438 9.56 13.99 1.54
CA ARG A 438 10.98 14.37 1.63
C ARG A 438 11.76 13.92 0.40
N VAL A 439 11.53 12.71 -0.07
CA VAL A 439 12.15 12.21 -1.32
C VAL A 439 11.73 13.06 -2.52
N LEU A 440 10.44 13.36 -2.66
CA LEU A 440 9.91 14.23 -3.71
C LEU A 440 10.54 15.62 -3.69
N CYS A 441 10.53 16.27 -2.52
CA CYS A 441 11.08 17.63 -2.37
C CYS A 441 12.59 17.66 -2.55
N ASN A 442 13.29 16.57 -2.17
CA ASN A 442 14.74 16.47 -2.38
C ASN A 442 15.09 16.34 -3.87
N LEU A 443 14.34 15.53 -4.61
CA LEU A 443 14.52 15.36 -6.05
C LEU A 443 14.25 16.68 -6.79
N ILE A 444 13.09 17.29 -6.59
CA ILE A 444 12.71 18.57 -7.24
C ILE A 444 13.66 19.71 -6.82
N GLY A 445 14.05 19.77 -5.54
CA GLY A 445 14.99 20.77 -5.05
C GLY A 445 16.37 20.64 -5.69
N GLY A 446 16.85 19.41 -5.93
CA GLY A 446 18.09 19.14 -6.66
C GLY A 446 18.02 19.60 -8.11
N ASP A 447 16.89 19.35 -8.79
CA ASP A 447 16.64 19.76 -10.17
C ASP A 447 16.63 21.30 -10.30
N ILE A 448 16.03 22.01 -9.34
CA ILE A 448 16.04 23.48 -9.31
C ILE A 448 17.48 23.99 -9.15
N GLU A 449 18.25 23.47 -8.20
CA GLU A 449 19.63 23.89 -7.99
C GLU A 449 20.56 23.56 -9.16
N SER A 450 20.21 22.53 -9.93
CA SER A 450 20.91 22.14 -11.16
C SER A 450 20.45 22.92 -12.41
N GLY A 451 19.44 23.79 -12.28
CA GLY A 451 18.89 24.58 -13.39
C GLY A 451 18.01 23.80 -14.35
N LEU A 452 17.55 22.62 -13.99
CA LEU A 452 16.64 21.79 -14.79
C LEU A 452 15.17 22.23 -14.66
N ILE A 453 14.82 22.83 -13.53
CA ILE A 453 13.50 23.39 -13.22
C ILE A 453 13.68 24.83 -12.76
N PRO A 454 12.81 25.79 -13.17
CA PRO A 454 12.91 27.17 -12.70
C PRO A 454 12.64 27.27 -11.19
N ASP A 455 13.39 28.13 -10.50
CA ASP A 455 13.14 28.47 -9.08
C ASP A 455 11.92 29.40 -8.98
N SER A 456 10.74 28.83 -9.09
CA SER A 456 9.47 29.56 -9.04
C SER A 456 8.50 28.87 -8.09
N ASP A 457 8.27 29.49 -6.95
CA ASP A 457 7.32 28.99 -5.94
C ASP A 457 5.88 28.94 -6.47
N GLU A 458 5.52 29.80 -7.42
CA GLU A 458 4.19 29.83 -8.05
C GLU A 458 3.93 28.58 -8.90
N LEU A 459 4.95 27.99 -9.50
CA LEU A 459 4.85 26.76 -10.29
C LEU A 459 5.04 25.52 -9.44
N VAL A 460 6.08 25.48 -8.64
CA VAL A 460 6.54 24.27 -7.93
C VAL A 460 5.73 24.01 -6.66
N GLY A 461 5.39 25.06 -5.90
CA GLY A 461 4.66 24.93 -4.64
C GLY A 461 3.30 24.26 -4.80
N PRO A 462 2.40 24.74 -5.69
CA PRO A 462 1.12 24.06 -5.96
C PRO A 462 1.29 22.64 -6.46
N MET A 463 2.29 22.36 -7.30
CA MET A 463 2.57 21.00 -7.80
C MET A 463 2.87 20.04 -6.64
N ILE A 464 3.76 20.42 -5.73
CA ILE A 464 4.10 19.60 -4.56
C ILE A 464 2.87 19.37 -3.68
N GLY A 465 2.13 20.42 -3.33
CA GLY A 465 0.93 20.29 -2.51
C GLY A 465 -0.16 19.43 -3.17
N ASN A 466 -0.27 19.49 -4.49
CA ASN A 466 -1.20 18.66 -5.26
C ASN A 466 -0.79 17.18 -5.21
N ILE A 467 0.47 16.86 -5.45
CA ILE A 467 1.00 15.49 -5.40
C ILE A 467 0.85 14.91 -3.98
N CYS A 468 1.12 15.74 -2.95
CA CYS A 468 1.06 15.27 -1.56
C CYS A 468 -0.36 15.00 -1.05
N TYR A 469 -1.41 15.56 -1.69
CA TYR A 469 -2.78 15.42 -1.18
C TYR A 469 -3.88 15.66 -2.21
N ARG A 470 -3.91 16.84 -2.90
CA ARG A 470 -5.11 17.29 -3.63
C ARG A 470 -5.39 16.44 -4.87
N ASN A 471 -4.36 16.00 -5.60
CA ASN A 471 -4.55 15.15 -6.77
C ASN A 471 -5.28 13.85 -6.43
N ALA A 472 -4.87 13.16 -5.35
CA ALA A 472 -5.55 11.93 -4.92
C ALA A 472 -7.01 12.22 -4.54
N LYS A 473 -7.27 13.28 -3.77
CA LYS A 473 -8.64 13.64 -3.33
C LYS A 473 -9.57 13.88 -4.52
N GLU A 474 -9.12 14.66 -5.50
CA GLU A 474 -9.91 15.00 -6.69
C GLU A 474 -10.07 13.79 -7.62
N TYR A 475 -8.97 13.09 -7.89
CA TYR A 475 -8.95 11.95 -8.80
C TYR A 475 -9.86 10.81 -8.30
N LEU A 476 -9.84 10.52 -7.01
CA LEU A 476 -10.64 9.44 -6.41
C LEU A 476 -12.10 9.85 -6.16
N GLY A 477 -12.43 11.15 -6.17
CA GLY A 477 -13.76 11.64 -5.84
C GLY A 477 -14.15 11.36 -4.38
N LEU A 478 -13.18 11.39 -3.49
CA LEU A 478 -13.37 11.25 -2.04
C LEU A 478 -13.65 12.64 -1.45
N THR A 479 -14.91 13.00 -1.40
CA THR A 479 -15.39 14.31 -0.90
C THR A 479 -15.89 14.21 0.54
#